data_722d4692819f8c68f27c031c747b819f
#
_entry.id   722d4692819f8c68f27c031c747b819f
#
_cell.length_a   1.000
_cell.length_b   1.000
_cell.length_c   1.000
_cell.angle_alpha   90.00
_cell.angle_beta   90.00
_cell.angle_gamma   90.00
#
_symmetry.space_group_name_H-M   'P 1'
#
loop_
_entity.id
_entity.type
_entity.pdbx_description
1 polymer ?
#
loop_
_entity_poly.entity_id
_entity_poly.type
_entity_poly.pdbx_seq_one_letter_code
_entity_poly.pdbx_strand_id
1 'polypeptide(L)'
;TDATGGSLHLGHATNYMILERFRRLGHEVIFLVGDFTSRIGDPTDRADSERRQLSREEVVQNTKTWIDQVRPLIDVGNKENPVKVMYNHEWLSKLTFEDVLNLASNFTVQQMIERDMFQKRMQENKPLYLHELFYPLMQGYDSVAMDVDMEMCGSDQKFNALAGRTLLKKLKNKEKFVFITTLLENSVTGEKIMSKSKGTGIFLDWDANKMFGSVMAQPDENMKQLFIDCTWLELSEIENILIAKNPRDAKIHLAREIVSIYHGGKAAEEAEKNFVETFSKGGVPKDIKMVKASKETPLAEVLLEHGLVSSKTEFNRLSKAGAIEEIENGVYRIGKHRFLRIEQI
;
A
#
# COMPACT_ATOMS: atom_id res chain seq x y z
N THR A 1 6.66 -7.98 5.65
CA THR A 1 6.56 -6.75 4.83
C THR A 1 7.86 -5.99 4.89
N ASP A 2 8.41 -5.58 3.73
CA ASP A 2 9.65 -4.82 3.62
C ASP A 2 9.46 -3.35 3.99
N ALA A 3 10.35 -2.83 4.84
CA ALA A 3 10.28 -1.48 5.38
C ALA A 3 10.84 -0.41 4.41
N THR A 4 10.34 -0.40 3.18
CA THR A 4 10.77 0.54 2.13
C THR A 4 10.21 1.95 2.27
N GLY A 5 9.36 2.20 3.26
CA GLY A 5 8.80 3.52 3.60
C GLY A 5 8.01 3.47 4.91
N GLY A 6 7.80 4.64 5.52
CA GLY A 6 7.15 4.77 6.83
C GLY A 6 5.65 4.55 6.84
N SER A 7 4.97 4.64 5.68
CA SER A 7 3.51 4.50 5.59
C SER A 7 3.11 3.17 4.98
N LEU A 8 2.12 2.52 5.57
CA LEU A 8 1.41 1.38 5.00
C LEU A 8 0.17 1.88 4.24
N HIS A 9 -0.36 1.08 3.32
CA HIS A 9 -1.56 1.40 2.55
C HIS A 9 -2.58 0.26 2.62
N LEU A 10 -3.81 0.49 2.13
CA LEU A 10 -4.90 -0.50 2.18
C LEU A 10 -4.53 -1.86 1.59
N GLY A 11 -3.64 -1.92 0.58
CA GLY A 11 -3.16 -3.21 0.06
C GLY A 11 -2.37 -4.05 1.07
N HIS A 12 -1.72 -3.41 2.06
CA HIS A 12 -1.13 -4.16 3.19
C HIS A 12 -2.20 -4.53 4.22
N ALA A 13 -3.19 -3.65 4.43
CA ALA A 13 -4.26 -3.83 5.39
C ALA A 13 -5.03 -5.13 5.20
N THR A 14 -5.30 -5.52 3.94
CA THR A 14 -5.97 -6.76 3.58
C THR A 14 -5.37 -7.98 4.28
N ASN A 15 -4.04 -8.10 4.25
CA ASN A 15 -3.34 -9.20 4.89
C ASN A 15 -3.50 -9.18 6.42
N TYR A 16 -3.41 -8.00 7.05
CA TYR A 16 -3.56 -7.89 8.50
C TYR A 16 -4.98 -8.21 8.97
N MET A 17 -6.00 -7.84 8.19
CA MET A 17 -7.39 -8.20 8.49
C MET A 17 -7.62 -9.73 8.45
N ILE A 18 -7.03 -10.41 7.47
CA ILE A 18 -7.12 -11.88 7.38
C ILE A 18 -6.32 -12.52 8.53
N LEU A 19 -5.12 -12.01 8.85
CA LEU A 19 -4.33 -12.49 9.98
C LEU A 19 -5.07 -12.32 11.32
N GLU A 20 -5.83 -11.24 11.52
CA GLU A 20 -6.68 -11.07 12.69
C GLU A 20 -7.77 -12.15 12.78
N ARG A 21 -8.37 -12.55 11.64
CA ARG A 21 -9.34 -13.67 11.62
C ARG A 21 -8.67 -14.96 12.07
N PHE A 22 -7.44 -15.27 11.59
CA PHE A 22 -6.68 -16.44 12.05
C PHE A 22 -6.37 -16.35 13.55
N ARG A 23 -5.95 -15.16 14.03
CA ARG A 23 -5.67 -14.95 15.46
C ARG A 23 -6.90 -15.22 16.33
N ARG A 24 -8.09 -14.73 15.92
CA ARG A 24 -9.37 -14.98 16.61
C ARG A 24 -9.78 -16.45 16.61
N LEU A 25 -9.35 -17.22 15.61
CA LEU A 25 -9.53 -18.67 15.55
C LEU A 25 -8.53 -19.44 16.42
N GLY A 26 -7.64 -18.75 17.13
CA GLY A 26 -6.66 -19.36 18.04
C GLY A 26 -5.31 -19.69 17.42
N HIS A 27 -5.07 -19.32 16.15
CA HIS A 27 -3.75 -19.49 15.53
C HIS A 27 -2.75 -18.46 16.06
N GLU A 28 -1.50 -18.90 16.25
CA GLU A 28 -0.38 -18.00 16.50
C GLU A 28 -0.10 -17.18 15.24
N VAL A 29 0.00 -15.87 15.38
CA VAL A 29 0.25 -14.95 14.26
C VAL A 29 1.58 -14.24 14.45
N ILE A 30 2.40 -14.23 13.41
CA ILE A 30 3.67 -13.51 13.34
C ILE A 30 3.52 -12.36 12.35
N PHE A 31 3.83 -11.15 12.82
CA PHE A 31 4.05 -9.99 11.96
C PHE A 31 5.56 -9.86 11.70
N LEU A 32 5.99 -10.31 10.52
CA LEU A 32 7.38 -10.21 10.10
C LEU A 32 7.67 -8.87 9.47
N VAL A 33 8.64 -8.16 10.03
CA VAL A 33 9.23 -6.96 9.47
C VAL A 33 10.52 -7.33 8.72
N GLY A 34 10.53 -7.08 7.41
CA GLY A 34 11.69 -7.32 6.55
C GLY A 34 12.69 -6.17 6.64
N ASP A 35 13.36 -6.03 7.79
CA ASP A 35 14.34 -4.96 8.02
C ASP A 35 15.72 -5.28 7.43
N PHE A 36 16.02 -6.54 7.15
CA PHE A 36 17.19 -6.93 6.37
C PHE A 36 16.88 -6.92 4.87
N THR A 37 15.80 -7.56 4.45
CA THR A 37 15.41 -7.72 3.04
C THR A 37 15.09 -6.40 2.37
N SER A 38 14.52 -5.42 3.07
CA SER A 38 14.25 -4.08 2.54
C SER A 38 15.51 -3.32 2.07
N ARG A 39 16.69 -3.64 2.60
CA ARG A 39 17.97 -3.07 2.17
C ARG A 39 18.43 -3.65 0.83
N ILE A 40 18.10 -4.89 0.55
CA ILE A 40 18.36 -5.57 -0.73
C ILE A 40 17.27 -5.16 -1.74
N GLY A 41 16.01 -5.25 -1.29
CA GLY A 41 14.80 -4.90 -2.01
C GLY A 41 14.30 -6.00 -2.95
N ASP A 42 13.00 -6.20 -2.92
CA ASP A 42 12.32 -7.18 -3.77
C ASP A 42 12.42 -6.78 -5.26
N PRO A 43 12.93 -7.66 -6.13
CA PRO A 43 12.95 -7.41 -7.56
C PRO A 43 11.55 -7.41 -8.21
N THR A 44 10.52 -7.94 -7.55
CA THR A 44 9.16 -8.12 -8.11
C THR A 44 8.51 -6.80 -8.53
N ASP A 45 8.70 -5.74 -7.77
CA ASP A 45 8.08 -4.43 -8.02
C ASP A 45 8.96 -3.46 -8.82
N ARG A 46 10.05 -3.96 -9.43
CA ARG A 46 11.03 -3.10 -10.08
C ARG A 46 10.95 -3.13 -11.59
N ALA A 47 10.62 -2.00 -12.18
CA ALA A 47 10.81 -1.74 -13.61
C ALA A 47 12.28 -1.45 -13.95
N ASP A 48 13.05 -0.83 -13.02
CA ASP A 48 14.45 -0.47 -13.17
C ASP A 48 15.28 -0.88 -11.95
N SER A 49 16.53 -1.31 -12.22
CA SER A 49 17.49 -1.87 -11.26
C SER A 49 18.13 -0.83 -10.30
N GLU A 50 17.92 0.46 -10.54
CA GLU A 50 18.61 1.55 -9.83
C GLU A 50 17.80 2.10 -8.65
N ARG A 51 17.56 1.31 -7.61
CA ARG A 51 17.08 1.88 -6.36
C ARG A 51 18.25 2.03 -5.40
N ARG A 52 18.42 3.24 -4.84
CA ARG A 52 19.34 3.45 -3.71
C ARG A 52 19.03 2.43 -2.62
N GLN A 53 20.05 1.71 -2.18
CA GLN A 53 19.93 0.83 -1.02
C GLN A 53 19.67 1.68 0.23
N LEU A 54 18.66 1.26 1.01
CA LEU A 54 18.36 1.91 2.30
C LEU A 54 19.42 1.58 3.33
N SER A 55 19.77 2.55 4.17
CA SER A 55 20.58 2.28 5.35
C SER A 55 19.74 1.55 6.41
N ARG A 56 20.42 0.94 7.40
CA ARG A 56 19.72 0.28 8.51
C ARG A 56 18.91 1.28 9.32
N GLU A 57 19.45 2.47 9.54
CA GLU A 57 18.81 3.55 10.29
C GLU A 57 17.53 4.02 9.59
N GLU A 58 17.55 4.17 8.26
CA GLU A 58 16.38 4.51 7.47
C GLU A 58 15.28 3.44 7.61
N VAL A 59 15.66 2.15 7.55
CA VAL A 59 14.72 1.04 7.71
C VAL A 59 14.12 1.02 9.10
N VAL A 60 14.92 1.16 10.15
CA VAL A 60 14.43 1.25 11.53
C VAL A 60 13.51 2.44 11.72
N GLN A 61 13.82 3.59 11.13
CA GLN A 61 12.94 4.75 11.19
C GLN A 61 11.60 4.50 10.49
N ASN A 62 11.61 3.83 9.33
CA ASN A 62 10.39 3.48 8.58
C ASN A 62 9.45 2.58 9.39
N THR A 63 9.98 1.68 10.22
CA THR A 63 9.16 0.71 10.97
C THR A 63 8.54 1.27 12.26
N LYS A 64 9.02 2.41 12.75
CA LYS A 64 8.58 2.96 14.06
C LYS A 64 7.08 3.14 14.21
N THR A 65 6.40 3.54 13.14
CA THR A 65 4.96 3.83 13.16
C THR A 65 4.09 2.68 12.67
N TRP A 66 4.68 1.61 12.16
CA TRP A 66 3.94 0.52 11.53
C TRP A 66 2.98 -0.19 12.47
N ILE A 67 3.44 -0.49 13.68
CA ILE A 67 2.59 -1.15 14.69
C ILE A 67 1.35 -0.30 15.00
N ASP A 68 1.51 1.01 15.11
CA ASP A 68 0.37 1.89 15.36
C ASP A 68 -0.59 1.95 14.17
N GLN A 69 -0.06 1.93 12.94
CA GLN A 69 -0.88 1.89 11.72
C GLN A 69 -1.69 0.60 11.57
N VAL A 70 -1.16 -0.55 12.00
CA VAL A 70 -1.88 -1.84 11.90
C VAL A 70 -2.73 -2.16 13.11
N ARG A 71 -2.55 -1.48 14.24
CA ARG A 71 -3.30 -1.69 15.49
C ARG A 71 -4.83 -1.66 15.31
N PRO A 72 -5.43 -0.83 14.44
CA PRO A 72 -6.86 -0.87 14.16
C PRO A 72 -7.34 -2.16 13.47
N LEU A 73 -6.41 -2.89 12.83
CA LEU A 73 -6.72 -4.07 12.01
C LEU A 73 -6.46 -5.38 12.74
N ILE A 74 -5.45 -5.41 13.61
CA ILE A 74 -4.99 -6.62 14.30
C ILE A 74 -4.61 -6.28 15.74
N ASP A 75 -5.12 -7.06 16.69
CA ASP A 75 -4.89 -6.84 18.12
C ASP A 75 -3.49 -7.34 18.54
N VAL A 76 -2.48 -6.50 18.25
CA VAL A 76 -1.08 -6.78 18.57
C VAL A 76 -0.86 -6.96 20.09
N GLY A 77 -1.65 -6.28 20.91
CA GLY A 77 -1.53 -6.28 22.37
C GLY A 77 -2.42 -7.27 23.08
N ASN A 78 -3.05 -8.20 22.39
CA ASN A 78 -3.95 -9.19 23.00
C ASN A 78 -3.23 -10.01 24.08
N LYS A 79 -3.88 -10.21 25.23
CA LYS A 79 -3.27 -10.86 26.40
C LYS A 79 -3.24 -12.40 26.26
N GLU A 80 -4.22 -12.97 25.56
CA GLU A 80 -4.38 -14.42 25.46
C GLU A 80 -3.64 -14.97 24.24
N ASN A 81 -3.73 -14.26 23.11
CA ASN A 81 -3.07 -14.66 21.87
C ASN A 81 -2.44 -13.43 21.20
N PRO A 82 -1.31 -12.92 21.70
CA PRO A 82 -0.63 -11.74 21.14
C PRO A 82 -0.01 -12.03 19.79
N VAL A 83 0.01 -11.02 18.92
CA VAL A 83 0.78 -11.10 17.66
C VAL A 83 2.27 -10.97 17.99
N LYS A 84 3.08 -11.91 17.51
CA LYS A 84 4.54 -11.84 17.62
C LYS A 84 5.09 -10.93 16.53
N VAL A 85 5.76 -9.85 16.90
CA VAL A 85 6.49 -9.00 15.95
C VAL A 85 7.93 -9.49 15.89
N MET A 86 8.39 -9.85 14.68
CA MET A 86 9.74 -10.37 14.46
C MET A 86 10.44 -9.60 13.34
N TYR A 87 11.77 -9.56 13.37
CA TYR A 87 12.61 -8.81 12.45
C TYR A 87 13.60 -9.76 11.78
N ASN A 88 13.61 -9.84 10.46
CA ASN A 88 14.44 -10.84 9.78
C ASN A 88 15.95 -10.53 9.82
N HIS A 89 16.35 -9.35 10.23
CA HIS A 89 17.74 -9.06 10.56
C HIS A 89 18.28 -9.96 11.66
N GLU A 90 17.46 -10.43 12.59
CA GLU A 90 17.86 -11.26 13.73
C GLU A 90 18.53 -12.57 13.31
N TRP A 91 18.16 -13.12 12.16
CA TRP A 91 18.72 -14.35 11.60
C TRP A 91 19.48 -14.17 10.31
N LEU A 92 19.00 -13.33 9.38
CA LEU A 92 19.66 -13.16 8.08
C LEU A 92 21.07 -12.52 8.22
N SER A 93 21.26 -11.63 9.18
CA SER A 93 22.57 -11.01 9.43
C SER A 93 23.63 -11.97 10.00
N LYS A 94 23.21 -13.13 10.48
CA LYS A 94 24.10 -14.13 11.10
C LYS A 94 24.49 -15.23 10.12
N LEU A 95 23.84 -15.31 8.96
CA LEU A 95 24.18 -16.28 7.93
C LEU A 95 25.61 -16.04 7.43
N THR A 96 26.40 -17.11 7.46
CA THR A 96 27.74 -17.12 6.86
C THR A 96 27.64 -17.28 5.35
N PHE A 97 28.74 -17.05 4.64
CA PHE A 97 28.78 -17.30 3.20
C PHE A 97 28.53 -18.79 2.88
N GLU A 98 28.99 -19.70 3.73
CA GLU A 98 28.71 -21.13 3.60
C GLU A 98 27.20 -21.43 3.72
N ASP A 99 26.51 -20.81 4.68
CA ASP A 99 25.05 -20.94 4.83
C ASP A 99 24.32 -20.48 3.58
N VAL A 100 24.73 -19.34 3.02
CA VAL A 100 24.13 -18.80 1.78
C VAL A 100 24.34 -19.74 0.60
N LEU A 101 25.52 -20.33 0.43
CA LEU A 101 25.78 -21.34 -0.58
C LEU A 101 24.90 -22.59 -0.38
N ASN A 102 24.76 -23.04 0.86
CA ASN A 102 23.89 -24.17 1.20
C ASN A 102 22.43 -23.88 0.88
N LEU A 103 21.92 -22.67 1.14
CA LEU A 103 20.58 -22.26 0.74
C LEU A 103 20.44 -22.24 -0.79
N ALA A 104 21.41 -21.64 -1.50
CA ALA A 104 21.40 -21.49 -2.94
C ALA A 104 21.45 -22.85 -3.67
N SER A 105 22.15 -23.85 -3.13
CA SER A 105 22.25 -25.19 -3.71
C SER A 105 20.90 -25.94 -3.83
N ASN A 106 19.85 -25.41 -3.22
CA ASN A 106 18.49 -25.98 -3.29
C ASN A 106 17.72 -25.53 -4.54
N PHE A 107 18.26 -24.61 -5.32
CA PHE A 107 17.59 -24.02 -6.48
C PHE A 107 18.54 -23.99 -7.68
N THR A 108 17.98 -24.06 -8.87
CA THR A 108 18.75 -23.85 -10.11
C THR A 108 18.63 -22.40 -10.57
N VAL A 109 19.62 -21.94 -11.32
CA VAL A 109 19.57 -20.61 -11.97
C VAL A 109 18.33 -20.49 -12.86
N GLN A 110 18.01 -21.56 -13.63
CA GLN A 110 16.84 -21.59 -14.50
C GLN A 110 15.56 -21.31 -13.73
N GLN A 111 15.35 -21.95 -12.56
CA GLN A 111 14.18 -21.70 -11.71
C GLN A 111 14.12 -20.24 -11.24
N MET A 112 15.26 -19.65 -10.87
CA MET A 112 15.30 -18.27 -10.40
C MET A 112 14.98 -17.24 -11.47
N ILE A 113 15.49 -17.45 -12.70
CA ILE A 113 15.30 -16.51 -13.81
C ILE A 113 14.00 -16.74 -14.60
N GLU A 114 13.23 -17.81 -14.31
CA GLU A 114 11.95 -18.12 -14.97
C GLU A 114 10.85 -17.12 -14.64
N ARG A 115 11.05 -16.28 -13.61
CA ARG A 115 10.09 -15.26 -13.19
C ARG A 115 9.86 -14.22 -14.30
N ASP A 116 8.60 -13.88 -14.56
CA ASP A 116 8.19 -12.99 -15.65
C ASP A 116 8.97 -11.68 -15.71
N MET A 117 9.22 -11.05 -14.56
CA MET A 117 9.96 -9.80 -14.49
C MET A 117 11.43 -9.95 -14.94
N PHE A 118 12.08 -11.10 -14.65
CA PHE A 118 13.43 -11.35 -15.10
C PHE A 118 13.45 -11.67 -16.61
N GLN A 119 12.48 -12.46 -17.07
CA GLN A 119 12.34 -12.77 -18.50
C GLN A 119 12.13 -11.49 -19.31
N LYS A 120 11.25 -10.59 -18.85
CA LYS A 120 11.01 -9.30 -19.50
C LYS A 120 12.28 -8.45 -19.55
N ARG A 121 13.02 -8.33 -18.45
CA ARG A 121 14.27 -7.56 -18.39
C ARG A 121 15.35 -8.16 -19.31
N MET A 122 15.46 -9.50 -19.39
CA MET A 122 16.36 -10.18 -20.30
C MET A 122 16.00 -9.89 -21.77
N GLN A 123 14.72 -9.94 -22.14
CA GLN A 123 14.24 -9.59 -23.49
C GLN A 123 14.51 -8.12 -23.84
N GLU A 124 14.42 -7.22 -22.84
CA GLU A 124 14.70 -5.79 -22.98
C GLU A 124 16.21 -5.46 -22.89
N ASN A 125 17.09 -6.45 -22.77
CA ASN A 125 18.54 -6.29 -22.53
C ASN A 125 18.86 -5.42 -21.30
N LYS A 126 18.01 -5.44 -20.28
CA LYS A 126 18.24 -4.76 -19.02
C LYS A 126 19.07 -5.62 -18.06
N PRO A 127 19.93 -5.03 -17.22
CA PRO A 127 20.79 -5.80 -16.33
C PRO A 127 19.98 -6.55 -15.27
N LEU A 128 20.42 -7.78 -14.96
CA LEU A 128 19.99 -8.56 -13.81
C LEU A 128 21.16 -8.64 -12.83
N TYR A 129 20.96 -8.17 -11.62
CA TYR A 129 22.02 -8.23 -10.62
C TYR A 129 21.91 -9.51 -9.78
N LEU A 130 23.06 -10.13 -9.52
CA LEU A 130 23.13 -11.42 -8.82
C LEU A 130 22.42 -11.38 -7.44
N HIS A 131 22.51 -10.28 -6.70
CA HIS A 131 21.87 -10.14 -5.38
C HIS A 131 20.33 -10.24 -5.46
N GLU A 132 19.71 -9.92 -6.60
CA GLU A 132 18.26 -10.02 -6.78
C GLU A 132 17.80 -11.48 -6.82
N LEU A 133 18.68 -12.40 -7.26
CA LEU A 133 18.39 -13.84 -7.25
C LEU A 133 18.44 -14.44 -5.84
N PHE A 134 19.09 -13.76 -4.90
CA PHE A 134 19.12 -14.18 -3.49
C PHE A 134 17.88 -13.74 -2.69
N TYR A 135 17.09 -12.79 -3.19
CA TYR A 135 15.91 -12.32 -2.46
C TYR A 135 14.93 -13.44 -2.10
N PRO A 136 14.52 -14.35 -3.03
CA PRO A 136 13.67 -15.49 -2.70
C PRO A 136 14.26 -16.44 -1.65
N LEU A 137 15.59 -16.56 -1.60
CA LEU A 137 16.27 -17.40 -0.60
C LEU A 137 16.16 -16.78 0.80
N MET A 138 16.29 -15.45 0.90
CA MET A 138 16.15 -14.73 2.17
C MET A 138 14.72 -14.83 2.73
N GLN A 139 13.71 -14.52 1.91
CA GLN A 139 12.31 -14.69 2.32
C GLN A 139 11.98 -16.17 2.59
N GLY A 140 12.56 -17.08 1.80
CA GLY A 140 12.42 -18.50 2.03
C GLY A 140 12.99 -18.96 3.37
N TYR A 141 14.16 -18.42 3.73
CA TYR A 141 14.81 -18.73 5.02
C TYR A 141 14.06 -18.11 6.21
N ASP A 142 13.35 -17.00 6.04
CA ASP A 142 12.45 -16.46 7.07
C ASP A 142 11.47 -17.54 7.56
N SER A 143 10.88 -18.30 6.64
CA SER A 143 10.00 -19.42 6.97
C SER A 143 10.70 -20.52 7.78
N VAL A 144 11.97 -20.79 7.47
CA VAL A 144 12.79 -21.78 8.19
C VAL A 144 13.15 -21.28 9.60
N ALA A 145 13.57 -20.01 9.70
CA ALA A 145 13.97 -19.40 10.97
C ALA A 145 12.79 -19.31 11.95
N MET A 146 11.61 -18.90 11.46
CA MET A 146 10.40 -18.78 12.26
C MET A 146 9.67 -20.11 12.47
N ASP A 147 10.01 -21.16 11.74
CA ASP A 147 9.38 -22.47 11.79
C ASP A 147 7.85 -22.46 11.59
N VAL A 148 7.38 -21.68 10.62
CA VAL A 148 5.95 -21.43 10.39
C VAL A 148 5.25 -22.60 9.69
N ASP A 149 3.95 -22.76 9.94
CA ASP A 149 3.08 -23.73 9.24
C ASP A 149 2.47 -23.12 7.97
N MET A 150 2.30 -21.79 7.97
CA MET A 150 1.70 -21.07 6.83
C MET A 150 2.36 -19.71 6.63
N GLU A 151 2.54 -19.33 5.39
CA GLU A 151 2.90 -17.97 4.99
C GLU A 151 1.75 -17.35 4.19
N MET A 152 1.36 -16.13 4.59
CA MET A 152 0.37 -15.34 3.87
C MET A 152 1.08 -14.25 3.08
N CYS A 153 0.74 -14.12 1.80
CA CYS A 153 1.35 -13.12 0.93
C CYS A 153 0.42 -12.71 -0.22
N GLY A 154 0.69 -11.58 -0.85
CA GLY A 154 0.06 -11.22 -2.12
C GLY A 154 0.47 -12.14 -3.26
N SER A 155 -0.31 -12.17 -4.34
CA SER A 155 -0.05 -13.03 -5.51
C SER A 155 1.31 -12.76 -6.17
N ASP A 156 1.82 -11.53 -6.07
CA ASP A 156 3.15 -11.14 -6.56
C ASP A 156 4.31 -11.78 -5.78
N GLN A 157 4.06 -12.25 -4.55
CA GLN A 157 5.03 -12.90 -3.67
C GLN A 157 5.00 -14.44 -3.74
N LYS A 158 4.13 -15.01 -4.58
CA LYS A 158 3.93 -16.47 -4.68
C LYS A 158 5.23 -17.25 -4.84
N PHE A 159 6.13 -16.80 -5.72
CA PHE A 159 7.40 -17.47 -5.98
C PHE A 159 8.27 -17.51 -4.72
N ASN A 160 8.41 -16.38 -4.03
CA ASN A 160 9.22 -16.27 -2.83
C ASN A 160 8.66 -17.16 -1.70
N ALA A 161 7.35 -17.17 -1.52
CA ALA A 161 6.69 -18.02 -0.53
C ALA A 161 6.86 -19.52 -0.83
N LEU A 162 6.84 -19.93 -2.11
CA LEU A 162 7.10 -21.30 -2.52
C LEU A 162 8.57 -21.69 -2.33
N ALA A 163 9.52 -20.75 -2.49
CA ALA A 163 10.91 -21.00 -2.11
C ALA A 163 11.03 -21.33 -0.62
N GLY A 164 10.26 -20.64 0.24
CA GLY A 164 10.16 -20.96 1.66
C GLY A 164 9.61 -22.36 1.94
N ARG A 165 8.59 -22.80 1.20
CA ARG A 165 8.08 -24.18 1.28
C ARG A 165 9.18 -25.19 0.94
N THR A 166 9.93 -24.94 -0.11
CA THR A 166 11.03 -25.81 -0.54
C THR A 166 12.11 -25.91 0.51
N LEU A 167 12.56 -24.77 1.05
CA LEU A 167 13.61 -24.75 2.06
C LEU A 167 13.16 -25.40 3.37
N LEU A 168 11.95 -25.13 3.85
CA LEU A 168 11.43 -25.70 5.08
C LEU A 168 11.31 -27.23 4.97
N LYS A 169 10.84 -27.74 3.81
CA LYS A 169 10.78 -29.18 3.54
C LYS A 169 12.17 -29.81 3.55
N LYS A 170 13.15 -29.19 2.89
CA LYS A 170 14.51 -29.73 2.78
C LYS A 170 15.31 -29.65 4.06
N LEU A 171 15.21 -28.56 4.79
CA LEU A 171 16.04 -28.30 5.97
C LEU A 171 15.43 -28.84 7.28
N LYS A 172 14.09 -28.88 7.36
CA LYS A 172 13.37 -29.30 8.58
C LYS A 172 12.42 -30.49 8.37
N ASN A 173 12.30 -31.01 7.15
CA ASN A 173 11.31 -32.02 6.76
C ASN A 173 9.87 -31.64 7.15
N LYS A 174 9.55 -30.35 7.12
CA LYS A 174 8.25 -29.78 7.50
C LYS A 174 7.53 -29.24 6.25
N GLU A 175 6.24 -29.55 6.12
CA GLU A 175 5.38 -28.96 5.10
C GLU A 175 4.93 -27.56 5.53
N LYS A 176 4.76 -26.67 4.53
CA LYS A 176 4.28 -25.30 4.74
C LYS A 176 3.15 -24.99 3.76
N PHE A 177 2.08 -24.41 4.27
CA PHE A 177 1.02 -23.85 3.43
C PHE A 177 1.40 -22.45 2.95
N VAL A 178 0.93 -22.09 1.76
CA VAL A 178 1.03 -20.72 1.22
C VAL A 178 -0.38 -20.23 0.96
N PHE A 179 -0.79 -19.21 1.70
CA PHE A 179 -2.07 -18.54 1.53
C PHE A 179 -1.87 -17.28 0.69
N ILE A 180 -2.43 -17.29 -0.51
CA ILE A 180 -2.24 -16.19 -1.47
C ILE A 180 -3.48 -15.30 -1.45
N THR A 181 -3.27 -14.01 -1.16
CA THR A 181 -4.30 -12.98 -1.28
C THR A 181 -4.25 -12.34 -2.65
N THR A 182 -5.40 -11.89 -3.13
CA THR A 182 -5.48 -11.05 -4.33
C THR A 182 -4.86 -9.67 -4.05
N LEU A 183 -4.23 -9.09 -5.05
CA LEU A 183 -3.81 -7.70 -5.00
C LEU A 183 -5.01 -6.79 -5.21
N LEU A 184 -4.98 -5.61 -4.59
CA LEU A 184 -5.93 -4.56 -4.91
C LEU A 184 -5.59 -3.98 -6.30
N GLU A 185 -6.27 -4.47 -7.32
CA GLU A 185 -6.07 -4.10 -8.72
C GLU A 185 -7.36 -3.55 -9.31
N ASN A 186 -7.22 -2.59 -10.21
CA ASN A 186 -8.35 -2.11 -11.00
C ASN A 186 -8.88 -3.27 -11.86
N SER A 187 -10.13 -3.64 -11.67
CA SER A 187 -10.76 -4.80 -12.32
C SER A 187 -10.86 -4.67 -13.84
N VAL A 188 -10.73 -3.46 -14.38
CA VAL A 188 -10.80 -3.17 -15.82
C VAL A 188 -9.42 -3.11 -16.45
N THR A 189 -8.46 -2.44 -15.78
CA THR A 189 -7.12 -2.21 -16.36
C THR A 189 -6.06 -3.20 -15.86
N GLY A 190 -6.32 -3.95 -14.79
CA GLY A 190 -5.35 -4.82 -14.13
C GLY A 190 -4.21 -4.07 -13.43
N GLU A 191 -4.29 -2.73 -13.35
CA GLU A 191 -3.26 -1.95 -12.66
C GLU A 191 -3.46 -1.99 -11.15
N LYS A 192 -2.34 -2.09 -10.39
CA LYS A 192 -2.38 -2.00 -8.93
C LYS A 192 -2.99 -0.66 -8.50
N ILE A 193 -4.06 -0.69 -7.72
CA ILE A 193 -4.73 0.50 -7.17
C ILE A 193 -3.81 1.20 -6.16
N MET A 194 -3.05 0.40 -5.40
CA MET A 194 -2.18 0.87 -4.34
C MET A 194 -0.73 0.74 -4.76
N SER A 195 -0.07 1.87 -5.07
CA SER A 195 1.34 1.89 -5.45
C SER A 195 2.04 3.12 -4.89
N LYS A 196 3.01 2.92 -4.00
CA LYS A 196 3.85 4.01 -3.45
C LYS A 196 4.65 4.71 -4.54
N SER A 197 5.19 3.95 -5.48
CA SER A 197 6.04 4.48 -6.55
C SER A 197 5.28 5.34 -7.56
N LYS A 198 4.00 5.06 -7.77
CA LYS A 198 3.11 5.85 -8.65
C LYS A 198 2.41 7.00 -7.91
N GLY A 199 2.61 7.15 -6.60
CA GLY A 199 1.88 8.12 -5.77
C GLY A 199 0.38 7.83 -5.67
N THR A 200 -0.05 6.61 -6.04
CA THR A 200 -1.43 6.14 -5.89
C THR A 200 -1.53 5.29 -4.64
N GLY A 201 -2.64 5.38 -3.95
CA GLY A 201 -2.90 4.57 -2.77
C GLY A 201 -3.62 5.36 -1.67
N ILE A 202 -4.21 4.62 -0.75
CA ILE A 202 -4.83 5.15 0.46
C ILE A 202 -3.97 4.67 1.61
N PHE A 203 -3.30 5.60 2.29
CA PHE A 203 -2.32 5.27 3.33
C PHE A 203 -2.96 5.29 4.71
N LEU A 204 -2.53 4.39 5.58
CA LEU A 204 -3.13 4.14 6.88
C LEU A 204 -2.85 5.25 7.91
N ASP A 205 -1.81 6.04 7.68
CA ASP A 205 -1.40 7.18 8.50
C ASP A 205 -2.02 8.52 8.06
N TRP A 206 -2.91 8.51 7.05
CA TRP A 206 -3.62 9.72 6.65
C TRP A 206 -4.74 10.07 7.62
N ASP A 207 -5.04 11.37 7.75
CA ASP A 207 -6.20 11.84 8.50
C ASP A 207 -7.53 11.39 7.88
N ALA A 208 -8.60 11.46 8.64
CA ALA A 208 -9.93 10.98 8.27
C ALA A 208 -10.48 11.65 6.99
N ASN A 209 -10.30 12.97 6.83
CA ASN A 209 -10.81 13.69 5.65
C ASN A 209 -10.09 13.28 4.38
N LYS A 210 -8.75 13.19 4.45
CA LYS A 210 -7.92 12.78 3.31
C LYS A 210 -8.19 11.32 2.94
N MET A 211 -8.32 10.44 3.92
CA MET A 211 -8.66 9.03 3.68
C MET A 211 -10.03 8.92 3.03
N PHE A 212 -11.05 9.60 3.56
CA PHE A 212 -12.41 9.62 3.01
C PHE A 212 -12.43 10.10 1.55
N GLY A 213 -11.85 11.26 1.28
CA GLY A 213 -11.78 11.82 -0.06
C GLY A 213 -11.05 10.90 -1.05
N SER A 214 -10.02 10.20 -0.60
CA SER A 214 -9.26 9.27 -1.44
C SER A 214 -10.02 7.97 -1.75
N VAL A 215 -10.87 7.49 -0.84
CA VAL A 215 -11.81 6.39 -1.14
C VAL A 215 -12.86 6.85 -2.14
N MET A 216 -13.42 8.05 -1.95
CA MET A 216 -14.40 8.64 -2.88
C MET A 216 -13.84 8.86 -4.29
N ALA A 217 -12.53 9.08 -4.42
CA ALA A 217 -11.85 9.25 -5.71
C ALA A 217 -11.59 7.93 -6.46
N GLN A 218 -11.77 6.78 -5.82
CA GLN A 218 -11.58 5.49 -6.49
C GLN A 218 -12.64 5.26 -7.58
N PRO A 219 -12.32 4.59 -8.69
CA PRO A 219 -13.28 4.17 -9.70
C PRO A 219 -14.40 3.30 -9.10
N ASP A 220 -15.60 3.39 -9.67
CA ASP A 220 -16.77 2.65 -9.18
C ASP A 220 -16.59 1.14 -9.32
N GLU A 221 -15.85 0.70 -10.32
CA GLU A 221 -15.51 -0.70 -10.59
C GLU A 221 -14.73 -1.35 -9.45
N ASN A 222 -14.00 -0.56 -8.68
CA ASN A 222 -13.18 -1.06 -7.56
C ASN A 222 -13.98 -1.19 -6.26
N MET A 223 -15.21 -0.65 -6.19
CA MET A 223 -15.98 -0.60 -4.93
C MET A 223 -16.18 -1.97 -4.30
N LYS A 224 -16.61 -2.97 -5.09
CA LYS A 224 -16.89 -4.31 -4.56
C LYS A 224 -15.67 -4.93 -3.93
N GLN A 225 -14.51 -4.81 -4.61
CA GLN A 225 -13.26 -5.34 -4.08
C GLN A 225 -12.82 -4.61 -2.81
N LEU A 226 -12.91 -3.27 -2.78
CA LEU A 226 -12.55 -2.49 -1.60
C LEU A 226 -13.47 -2.80 -0.40
N PHE A 227 -14.78 -3.03 -0.62
CA PHE A 227 -15.67 -3.51 0.44
C PHE A 227 -15.21 -4.85 1.00
N ILE A 228 -14.93 -5.83 0.13
CA ILE A 228 -14.55 -7.19 0.53
C ILE A 228 -13.20 -7.20 1.26
N ASP A 229 -12.21 -6.48 0.71
CA ASP A 229 -10.83 -6.58 1.13
C ASP A 229 -10.44 -5.58 2.24
N CYS A 230 -11.21 -4.48 2.40
CA CYS A 230 -10.85 -3.38 3.27
C CYS A 230 -11.90 -3.03 4.34
N THR A 231 -12.95 -3.83 4.50
CA THR A 231 -13.96 -3.66 5.57
C THR A 231 -14.21 -4.96 6.34
N TRP A 232 -14.90 -4.85 7.47
CA TRP A 232 -15.32 -6.02 8.27
C TRP A 232 -16.74 -6.48 7.94
N LEU A 233 -17.37 -5.90 6.92
CA LEU A 233 -18.75 -6.23 6.53
C LEU A 233 -18.84 -7.66 5.97
N GLU A 234 -19.94 -8.32 6.24
CA GLU A 234 -20.24 -9.63 5.67
C GLU A 234 -20.60 -9.52 4.18
N LEU A 235 -20.28 -10.56 3.40
CA LEU A 235 -20.52 -10.55 1.94
C LEU A 235 -21.98 -10.26 1.57
N SER A 236 -22.93 -10.82 2.32
CA SER A 236 -24.37 -10.57 2.12
C SER A 236 -24.76 -9.12 2.34
N GLU A 237 -24.13 -8.44 3.30
CA GLU A 237 -24.35 -7.03 3.57
C GLU A 237 -23.77 -6.15 2.45
N ILE A 238 -22.56 -6.48 1.99
CA ILE A 238 -21.90 -5.80 0.85
C ILE A 238 -22.79 -5.90 -0.39
N GLU A 239 -23.31 -7.08 -0.71
CA GLU A 239 -24.22 -7.29 -1.85
C GLU A 239 -25.49 -6.45 -1.74
N ASN A 240 -26.10 -6.41 -0.55
CA ASN A 240 -27.28 -5.57 -0.30
C ASN A 240 -26.98 -4.08 -0.48
N ILE A 241 -25.83 -3.59 0.00
CA ILE A 241 -25.43 -2.19 -0.17
C ILE A 241 -25.27 -1.85 -1.66
N LEU A 242 -24.60 -2.72 -2.42
CA LEU A 242 -24.31 -2.49 -3.84
C LEU A 242 -25.59 -2.54 -4.71
N ILE A 243 -26.60 -3.34 -4.32
CA ILE A 243 -27.89 -3.42 -5.02
C ILE A 243 -28.83 -2.26 -4.65
N ALA A 244 -28.91 -1.93 -3.34
CA ALA A 244 -29.89 -0.99 -2.83
C ALA A 244 -29.52 0.49 -3.03
N LYS A 245 -28.24 0.81 -3.19
CA LYS A 245 -27.74 2.18 -3.26
C LYS A 245 -27.24 2.52 -4.67
N ASN A 246 -27.41 3.79 -5.04
CA ASN A 246 -26.71 4.29 -6.23
C ASN A 246 -25.17 4.30 -5.96
N PRO A 247 -24.32 4.31 -7.00
CA PRO A 247 -22.87 4.18 -6.87
C PRO A 247 -22.24 5.22 -5.92
N ARG A 248 -22.74 6.46 -5.93
CA ARG A 248 -22.24 7.52 -5.05
C ARG A 248 -22.51 7.21 -3.58
N ASP A 249 -23.73 6.81 -3.23
CA ASP A 249 -24.13 6.53 -1.85
C ASP A 249 -23.48 5.23 -1.33
N ALA A 250 -23.29 4.23 -2.20
CA ALA A 250 -22.51 3.04 -1.90
C ALA A 250 -21.05 3.39 -1.60
N LYS A 251 -20.44 4.30 -2.38
CA LYS A 251 -19.06 4.75 -2.16
C LYS A 251 -18.91 5.59 -0.88
N ILE A 252 -19.89 6.44 -0.55
CA ILE A 252 -19.93 7.15 0.74
C ILE A 252 -19.96 6.14 1.89
N HIS A 253 -20.77 5.09 1.79
CA HIS A 253 -20.81 4.03 2.78
C HIS A 253 -19.46 3.34 2.92
N LEU A 254 -18.84 2.95 1.81
CA LEU A 254 -17.49 2.37 1.79
C LEU A 254 -16.45 3.27 2.47
N ALA A 255 -16.46 4.57 2.13
CA ALA A 255 -15.52 5.52 2.70
C ALA A 255 -15.73 5.67 4.21
N ARG A 256 -16.99 5.70 4.68
CA ARG A 256 -17.32 5.74 6.09
C ARG A 256 -16.85 4.49 6.83
N GLU A 257 -17.08 3.30 6.28
CA GLU A 257 -16.62 2.03 6.87
C GLU A 257 -15.10 2.01 7.01
N ILE A 258 -14.37 2.31 5.91
CA ILE A 258 -12.90 2.34 5.95
C ILE A 258 -12.39 3.35 6.98
N VAL A 259 -12.87 4.61 6.93
CA VAL A 259 -12.42 5.64 7.87
C VAL A 259 -12.77 5.27 9.31
N SER A 260 -13.93 4.63 9.53
CA SER A 260 -14.35 4.19 10.87
C SER A 260 -13.39 3.18 11.49
N ILE A 261 -12.80 2.29 10.68
CA ILE A 261 -11.82 1.31 11.15
C ILE A 261 -10.58 2.01 11.72
N TYR A 262 -10.08 3.05 11.05
CA TYR A 262 -8.80 3.69 11.42
C TYR A 262 -8.95 4.85 12.39
N HIS A 263 -10.07 5.59 12.36
CA HIS A 263 -10.26 6.84 13.08
C HIS A 263 -11.49 6.84 14.02
N GLY A 264 -12.29 5.76 13.96
CA GLY A 264 -13.53 5.64 14.72
C GLY A 264 -14.73 6.33 14.05
N GLY A 265 -15.95 5.93 14.49
CA GLY A 265 -17.20 6.32 13.83
C GLY A 265 -17.46 7.83 13.81
N LYS A 266 -17.13 8.57 14.90
CA LYS A 266 -17.31 10.03 14.94
C LYS A 266 -16.46 10.76 13.89
N ALA A 267 -15.20 10.38 13.76
CA ALA A 267 -14.32 10.98 12.76
C ALA A 267 -14.77 10.65 11.33
N ALA A 268 -15.32 9.45 11.11
CA ALA A 268 -15.88 9.05 9.82
C ALA A 268 -17.14 9.87 9.46
N GLU A 269 -18.05 10.12 10.43
CA GLU A 269 -19.23 10.98 10.22
C GLU A 269 -18.83 12.43 9.93
N GLU A 270 -17.84 12.97 10.63
CA GLU A 270 -17.31 14.32 10.36
C GLU A 270 -16.67 14.41 8.99
N ALA A 271 -15.89 13.40 8.59
CA ALA A 271 -15.27 13.36 7.27
C ALA A 271 -16.32 13.26 6.14
N GLU A 272 -17.37 12.45 6.32
CA GLU A 272 -18.51 12.38 5.41
C GLU A 272 -19.18 13.75 5.26
N LYS A 273 -19.50 14.39 6.40
CA LYS A 273 -20.13 15.72 6.40
C LYS A 273 -19.27 16.75 5.68
N ASN A 274 -17.98 16.81 5.99
CA ASN A 274 -17.03 17.72 5.34
C ASN A 274 -16.95 17.47 3.83
N PHE A 275 -16.92 16.19 3.41
CA PHE A 275 -16.91 15.81 2.00
C PHE A 275 -18.20 16.25 1.29
N VAL A 276 -19.37 15.98 1.88
CA VAL A 276 -20.67 16.35 1.29
C VAL A 276 -20.83 17.88 1.21
N GLU A 277 -20.44 18.61 2.22
CA GLU A 277 -20.48 20.08 2.23
C GLU A 277 -19.55 20.66 1.15
N THR A 278 -18.36 20.11 1.02
CA THR A 278 -17.36 20.57 0.03
C THR A 278 -17.77 20.27 -1.39
N PHE A 279 -18.14 19.03 -1.69
CA PHE A 279 -18.29 18.57 -3.08
C PHE A 279 -19.73 18.53 -3.57
N SER A 280 -20.75 18.50 -2.68
CA SER A 280 -22.15 18.46 -3.08
C SER A 280 -22.81 19.86 -3.04
N LYS A 281 -22.30 20.79 -2.22
CA LYS A 281 -22.84 22.13 -2.09
C LYS A 281 -21.92 23.23 -2.66
N GLY A 282 -20.86 22.81 -3.38
CA GLY A 282 -19.89 23.76 -3.95
C GLY A 282 -19.03 24.47 -2.92
N GLY A 283 -18.90 23.89 -1.73
CA GLY A 283 -18.09 24.44 -0.65
C GLY A 283 -16.60 24.30 -0.88
N VAL A 284 -15.83 24.91 0.00
CA VAL A 284 -14.37 24.94 0.01
C VAL A 284 -13.88 23.99 1.09
N PRO A 285 -12.94 23.06 0.83
CA PRO A 285 -12.38 22.20 1.86
C PRO A 285 -11.77 23.00 3.02
N LYS A 286 -11.92 22.54 4.26
CA LYS A 286 -11.34 23.22 5.42
C LYS A 286 -9.81 23.18 5.43
N ASP A 287 -9.23 22.11 4.88
CA ASP A 287 -7.78 21.86 4.86
C ASP A 287 -7.19 22.09 3.46
N ILE A 288 -7.30 23.32 2.96
CA ILE A 288 -6.70 23.67 1.68
C ILE A 288 -5.22 23.97 1.87
N LYS A 289 -4.39 23.44 1.00
CA LYS A 289 -2.98 23.84 0.89
C LYS A 289 -2.91 25.35 0.67
N MET A 290 -2.25 26.05 1.58
CA MET A 290 -2.01 27.47 1.48
C MET A 290 -0.60 27.72 0.94
N VAL A 291 -0.47 28.61 -0.01
CA VAL A 291 0.82 29.01 -0.58
C VAL A 291 0.89 30.51 -0.68
N LYS A 292 2.10 31.06 -0.57
CA LYS A 292 2.36 32.49 -0.74
C LYS A 292 2.91 32.71 -2.13
N ALA A 293 2.33 33.64 -2.87
CA ALA A 293 2.83 34.02 -4.18
C ALA A 293 2.76 35.54 -4.41
N SER A 294 3.72 36.08 -5.16
CA SER A 294 3.66 37.47 -5.59
C SER A 294 2.49 37.70 -6.55
N LYS A 295 1.89 38.89 -6.50
CA LYS A 295 0.85 39.31 -7.44
C LYS A 295 1.28 39.24 -8.90
N GLU A 296 2.57 39.31 -9.16
CA GLU A 296 3.15 39.26 -10.49
C GLU A 296 3.35 37.82 -11.00
N THR A 297 3.28 36.81 -10.11
CA THR A 297 3.50 35.42 -10.51
C THR A 297 2.27 34.86 -11.23
N PRO A 298 2.39 34.40 -12.47
CA PRO A 298 1.27 33.85 -13.22
C PRO A 298 0.67 32.63 -12.50
N LEU A 299 -0.66 32.54 -12.41
CA LEU A 299 -1.38 31.44 -11.78
C LEU A 299 -0.93 30.06 -12.29
N ALA A 300 -0.63 29.96 -13.59
CA ALA A 300 -0.12 28.73 -14.20
C ALA A 300 1.19 28.24 -13.59
N GLU A 301 2.08 29.16 -13.20
CA GLU A 301 3.37 28.82 -12.60
C GLU A 301 3.18 28.38 -11.15
N VAL A 302 2.34 29.06 -10.39
CA VAL A 302 1.98 28.67 -9.01
C VAL A 302 1.37 27.27 -8.98
N LEU A 303 0.40 26.99 -9.87
CA LEU A 303 -0.26 25.70 -9.92
C LEU A 303 0.70 24.56 -10.36
N LEU A 304 1.64 24.85 -11.25
CA LEU A 304 2.66 23.89 -11.69
C LEU A 304 3.67 23.58 -10.58
N GLU A 305 4.21 24.62 -9.93
CA GLU A 305 5.17 24.50 -8.84
C GLU A 305 4.62 23.68 -7.68
N HIS A 306 3.34 23.83 -7.39
CA HIS A 306 2.69 23.13 -6.30
C HIS A 306 2.01 21.81 -6.71
N GLY A 307 2.24 21.35 -7.96
CA GLY A 307 1.80 20.02 -8.44
C GLY A 307 0.29 19.89 -8.68
N LEU A 308 -0.42 21.01 -8.83
CA LEU A 308 -1.85 21.03 -9.10
C LEU A 308 -2.19 20.88 -10.58
N VAL A 309 -1.22 21.15 -11.43
CA VAL A 309 -1.21 20.79 -12.85
C VAL A 309 0.16 20.18 -13.19
N SER A 310 0.17 19.23 -14.12
CA SER A 310 1.40 18.51 -14.50
C SER A 310 2.22 19.27 -15.59
N SER A 311 1.58 20.22 -16.28
CA SER A 311 2.20 20.97 -17.36
C SER A 311 1.42 22.25 -17.69
N LYS A 312 2.09 23.20 -18.37
CA LYS A 312 1.42 24.38 -18.95
C LYS A 312 0.32 23.98 -19.96
N THR A 313 0.48 22.87 -20.64
CA THR A 313 -0.54 22.32 -21.56
C THR A 313 -1.80 21.88 -20.81
N GLU A 314 -1.65 21.18 -19.68
CA GLU A 314 -2.79 20.82 -18.82
C GLU A 314 -3.48 22.06 -18.27
N PHE A 315 -2.73 23.03 -17.78
CA PHE A 315 -3.29 24.31 -17.31
C PHE A 315 -4.15 24.97 -18.40
N ASN A 316 -3.62 25.14 -19.63
CA ASN A 316 -4.33 25.75 -20.72
C ASN A 316 -5.60 24.98 -21.11
N ARG A 317 -5.54 23.65 -21.10
CA ARG A 317 -6.71 22.79 -21.36
C ARG A 317 -7.80 22.99 -20.31
N LEU A 318 -7.43 22.96 -19.02
CA LEU A 318 -8.35 23.15 -17.90
C LEU A 318 -8.94 24.55 -17.86
N SER A 319 -8.13 25.57 -18.13
CA SER A 319 -8.57 26.98 -18.20
C SER A 319 -9.57 27.19 -19.32
N LYS A 320 -9.29 26.68 -20.52
CA LYS A 320 -10.23 26.77 -21.67
C LYS A 320 -11.54 26.03 -21.42
N ALA A 321 -11.50 24.95 -20.62
CA ALA A 321 -12.69 24.18 -20.24
C ALA A 321 -13.47 24.83 -19.08
N GLY A 322 -13.06 26.01 -18.55
CA GLY A 322 -13.67 26.62 -17.37
C GLY A 322 -13.50 25.82 -16.09
N ALA A 323 -12.50 24.92 -16.05
CA ALA A 323 -12.26 24.03 -14.92
C ALA A 323 -11.24 24.59 -13.91
N ILE A 324 -10.79 25.81 -14.06
CA ILE A 324 -10.02 26.57 -13.08
C ILE A 324 -10.85 27.79 -12.69
N GLU A 325 -11.34 27.80 -11.46
CA GLU A 325 -12.22 28.85 -10.96
C GLU A 325 -11.70 29.38 -9.61
N GLU A 326 -11.75 30.68 -9.43
CA GLU A 326 -11.61 31.30 -8.12
C GLU A 326 -12.98 31.29 -7.44
N ILE A 327 -13.09 30.52 -6.32
CA ILE A 327 -14.37 30.33 -5.60
C ILE A 327 -14.55 31.43 -4.55
N GLU A 328 -13.47 31.72 -3.83
CA GLU A 328 -13.38 32.75 -2.82
C GLU A 328 -12.09 33.53 -3.02
N ASN A 329 -11.94 34.66 -2.38
CA ASN A 329 -10.76 35.52 -2.52
C ASN A 329 -9.46 34.71 -2.24
N GLY A 330 -8.69 34.45 -3.30
CA GLY A 330 -7.46 33.66 -3.26
C GLY A 330 -7.64 32.14 -3.21
N VAL A 331 -8.87 31.61 -3.25
CA VAL A 331 -9.11 30.15 -3.27
C VAL A 331 -9.49 29.70 -4.66
N TYR A 332 -8.64 28.87 -5.25
CA TYR A 332 -8.82 28.34 -6.58
C TYR A 332 -9.23 26.87 -6.54
N ARG A 333 -10.25 26.51 -7.35
CA ARG A 333 -10.62 25.15 -7.67
C ARG A 333 -10.06 24.76 -9.03
N ILE A 334 -9.34 23.64 -9.11
CA ILE A 334 -8.72 23.10 -10.32
C ILE A 334 -9.35 21.75 -10.66
N GLY A 335 -10.22 21.72 -11.66
CA GLY A 335 -11.06 20.56 -11.96
C GLY A 335 -12.09 20.32 -10.85
N LYS A 336 -12.40 19.04 -10.55
CA LYS A 336 -13.46 18.69 -9.60
C LYS A 336 -12.98 18.61 -8.13
N HIS A 337 -11.69 18.32 -7.91
CA HIS A 337 -11.21 17.86 -6.59
C HIS A 337 -9.91 18.49 -6.11
N ARG A 338 -9.29 19.39 -6.87
CA ARG A 338 -8.03 20.05 -6.49
C ARG A 338 -8.30 21.49 -6.08
N PHE A 339 -7.81 21.88 -4.90
CA PHE A 339 -7.98 23.22 -4.34
C PHE A 339 -6.64 23.78 -3.87
N LEU A 340 -6.49 25.09 -3.99
CA LEU A 340 -5.33 25.84 -3.52
C LEU A 340 -5.78 27.18 -2.99
N ARG A 341 -5.26 27.58 -1.83
CA ARG A 341 -5.37 28.95 -1.34
C ARG A 341 -4.06 29.69 -1.60
N ILE A 342 -4.13 30.77 -2.33
CA ILE A 342 -2.97 31.62 -2.64
C ILE A 342 -3.11 32.89 -1.80
N GLU A 343 -2.17 33.08 -0.88
CA GLU A 343 -2.00 34.33 -0.12
C GLU A 343 -1.06 35.24 -0.93
N GLN A 344 -1.56 36.38 -1.35
CA GLN A 344 -0.75 37.33 -2.13
C GLN A 344 0.18 38.10 -1.20
N ILE A 345 1.47 38.15 -1.55
CA ILE A 345 2.52 38.92 -0.88
C ILE A 345 3.09 40.00 -1.80
#